data_31d36e9030b88936c70a8df18058557d
#
_entry.id   31d36e9030b88936c70a8df18058557d
#
_cell.length_a   1.000
_cell.length_b   1.000
_cell.length_c   1.000
_cell.angle_alpha   90.00
_cell.angle_beta   90.00
_cell.angle_gamma   90.00
#
_symmetry.space_group_name_H-M   'P 1'
#
loop_
_entity.id
_entity.type
_entity.pdbx_description
1 polymer ?
#
loop_
_entity_poly.entity_id
_entity_poly.type
_entity_poly.pdbx_seq_one_letter_code
_entity_poly.pdbx_strand_id
1 'polypeptide(L)'
;MGEGMKYTSTRGGVSDVDLEGVLFSGFAPDGGLFMPQHIPKLNTETLTTWSSFTYKDLVKEVCSLFIPPEAIPRNELYGLIDKALSRFRHKDVVPMSRLESGLNVLEMWHGATHAFKDLAMSCLGQFLDYFLKKSDRHVNILVGTSGDTGSAAIEGVRGIPNIDIIVLLPHGRCTEIQERQMTTVIEDNVHVFTVDGTSDELDEPIKKLFMDNGFVKKHKLMSMNSVNWVRVMVQIAHFFYGYFQCAAAQTNDALPPVEIVVPTGGAGNITAGCIAQKMGLPIQLVAVVNSNDIIHRAVQHGDFSLGNTAMTLASAMDIQEPYNMERILWLAADSDSAKIKELMAEFNGRKRLKLPEELHGKLLGMMKSCSVTDDNILQTIRRCWQENQYLLCPHSAVAVYYHYQQFNINQNLLRCCLAPASSAKFQDVILRADLVPEIPPEIEALMKKETRSRFLKKQDDWEKVLREKIEAIAQKGM
;
A
#
# COMPACT_ATOMS: atom_id res chain seq x y z
N MET A 1 3.67 32.00 12.93
CA MET A 1 3.49 30.55 13.16
C MET A 1 2.66 30.06 11.98
N GLY A 2 3.22 29.27 11.08
CA GLY A 2 2.47 28.72 9.93
C GLY A 2 1.37 27.81 10.46
N GLU A 3 0.21 27.86 9.82
CA GLU A 3 -0.86 26.89 10.10
C GLU A 3 -0.32 25.48 9.92
N GLY A 4 -0.58 24.58 10.90
CA GLY A 4 -0.15 23.19 10.83
C GLY A 4 -0.77 22.48 9.60
N MET A 5 -0.15 21.39 9.14
CA MET A 5 -0.63 20.61 7.99
C MET A 5 -2.12 20.28 8.12
N LYS A 6 -2.90 20.63 7.11
CA LYS A 6 -4.33 20.31 6.98
C LYS A 6 -4.57 19.42 5.75
N TYR A 7 -5.70 18.75 5.76
CA TYR A 7 -6.07 17.76 4.76
C TYR A 7 -7.42 18.10 4.12
N THR A 8 -7.57 17.67 2.88
CA THR A 8 -8.79 17.86 2.09
C THR A 8 -9.18 16.56 1.41
N SER A 9 -10.48 16.43 1.08
CA SER A 9 -10.95 15.35 0.20
C SER A 9 -10.54 15.63 -1.24
N THR A 10 -10.17 14.59 -1.97
CA THR A 10 -9.93 14.63 -3.42
C THR A 10 -11.15 15.13 -4.22
N ARG A 11 -12.37 15.08 -3.64
CA ARG A 11 -13.62 15.55 -4.24
C ARG A 11 -14.10 16.89 -3.71
N GLY A 12 -13.36 17.49 -2.77
CA GLY A 12 -13.57 18.85 -2.28
C GLY A 12 -14.77 19.05 -1.34
N GLY A 13 -15.51 18.01 -0.99
CA GLY A 13 -16.63 18.12 -0.07
C GLY A 13 -16.25 18.34 1.40
N VAL A 14 -14.98 18.11 1.73
CA VAL A 14 -14.42 18.31 3.08
C VAL A 14 -13.03 18.88 2.96
N SER A 15 -12.72 19.92 3.76
CA SER A 15 -11.40 20.56 3.84
C SER A 15 -11.02 20.85 5.30
N ASP A 16 -9.79 21.28 5.51
CA ASP A 16 -9.25 21.73 6.80
C ASP A 16 -9.29 20.67 7.93
N VAL A 17 -9.32 19.39 7.53
CA VAL A 17 -9.29 18.26 8.47
C VAL A 17 -7.89 18.17 9.09
N ASP A 18 -7.84 17.94 10.40
CA ASP A 18 -6.57 17.71 11.09
C ASP A 18 -6.06 16.27 10.92
N LEU A 19 -4.83 16.02 11.38
CA LEU A 19 -4.22 14.70 11.30
C LEU A 19 -5.06 13.62 12.00
N GLU A 20 -5.59 13.90 13.18
CA GLU A 20 -6.36 12.93 13.94
C GLU A 20 -7.62 12.50 13.19
N GLY A 21 -8.34 13.48 12.60
CA GLY A 21 -9.52 13.20 11.78
C GLY A 21 -9.21 12.31 10.57
N VAL A 22 -8.06 12.51 9.93
CA VAL A 22 -7.62 11.69 8.77
C VAL A 22 -7.10 10.32 9.18
N LEU A 23 -6.36 10.25 10.29
CA LEU A 23 -5.83 9.00 10.85
C LEU A 23 -6.93 7.99 11.16
N PHE A 24 -8.01 8.47 11.82
CA PHE A 24 -9.16 7.65 12.20
C PHE A 24 -10.23 7.52 11.09
N SER A 25 -9.88 7.83 9.87
CA SER A 25 -10.78 7.73 8.71
C SER A 25 -10.42 6.56 7.79
N GLY A 26 -11.25 6.36 6.80
CA GLY A 26 -10.97 5.61 5.58
C GLY A 26 -11.25 6.51 4.39
N PHE A 27 -12.45 6.39 3.81
CA PHE A 27 -12.95 7.35 2.83
C PHE A 27 -13.32 8.68 3.52
N ALA A 28 -13.21 9.78 2.78
CA ALA A 28 -13.82 11.03 3.20
C ALA A 28 -15.36 10.94 3.13
N PRO A 29 -16.09 11.77 3.92
CA PRO A 29 -17.56 11.71 3.96
C PRO A 29 -18.26 11.91 2.61
N ASP A 30 -17.59 12.52 1.63
CA ASP A 30 -18.08 12.72 0.26
C ASP A 30 -17.72 11.54 -0.68
N GLY A 31 -17.12 10.48 -0.15
CA GLY A 31 -16.67 9.31 -0.88
C GLY A 31 -15.30 9.47 -1.55
N GLY A 32 -14.66 10.64 -1.41
CA GLY A 32 -13.29 10.88 -1.85
C GLY A 32 -12.24 10.30 -0.90
N LEU A 33 -11.00 10.62 -1.16
CA LEU A 33 -9.83 10.22 -0.37
C LEU A 33 -9.15 11.46 0.22
N PHE A 34 -8.55 11.31 1.40
CA PHE A 34 -7.82 12.43 1.99
C PHE A 34 -6.44 12.61 1.37
N MET A 35 -6.09 13.88 1.11
CA MET A 35 -4.78 14.34 0.67
C MET A 35 -4.35 15.57 1.50
N PRO A 36 -3.04 15.80 1.69
CA PRO A 36 -2.58 17.04 2.30
C PRO A 36 -2.92 18.23 1.38
N GLN A 37 -3.31 19.37 1.96
CA GLN A 37 -3.65 20.57 1.18
C GLN A 37 -2.46 21.13 0.40
N HIS A 38 -1.24 20.87 0.88
CA HIS A 38 -0.02 21.17 0.14
C HIS A 38 1.01 20.04 0.29
N ILE A 39 1.83 19.87 -0.72
CA ILE A 39 2.94 18.91 -0.71
C ILE A 39 4.22 19.73 -0.52
N PRO A 40 4.98 19.50 0.58
CA PRO A 40 6.24 20.17 0.81
C PRO A 40 7.24 19.94 -0.33
N LYS A 41 7.90 21.00 -0.80
CA LYS A 41 9.01 20.88 -1.75
C LYS A 41 10.33 20.90 -1.00
N LEU A 42 11.20 19.95 -1.32
CA LEU A 42 12.54 19.84 -0.77
C LEU A 42 13.54 20.48 -1.73
N ASN A 43 14.50 21.21 -1.17
CA ASN A 43 15.61 21.74 -1.95
C ASN A 43 16.77 20.73 -2.05
N THR A 44 17.74 21.02 -2.89
CA THR A 44 18.91 20.17 -3.13
C THR A 44 19.72 19.93 -1.86
N GLU A 45 19.86 20.94 -0.98
CA GLU A 45 20.59 20.84 0.29
C GLU A 45 19.93 19.80 1.22
N THR A 46 18.60 19.82 1.34
CA THR A 46 17.84 18.83 2.11
C THR A 46 18.02 17.42 1.53
N LEU A 47 17.92 17.29 0.21
CA LEU A 47 18.11 15.98 -0.45
C LEU A 47 19.53 15.44 -0.24
N THR A 48 20.53 16.30 -0.32
CA THR A 48 21.92 15.94 -0.04
C THR A 48 22.11 15.51 1.42
N THR A 49 21.51 16.22 2.36
CA THR A 49 21.55 15.83 3.77
C THR A 49 20.88 14.45 3.99
N TRP A 50 19.70 14.24 3.42
CA TRP A 50 18.96 13.00 3.58
C TRP A 50 19.61 11.80 2.89
N SER A 51 20.51 12.01 1.93
CA SER A 51 21.22 10.92 1.25
C SER A 51 22.06 10.04 2.17
N SER A 52 22.46 10.58 3.33
CA SER A 52 23.22 9.85 4.37
C SER A 52 22.33 9.17 5.43
N PHE A 53 21.01 9.35 5.37
CA PHE A 53 20.09 8.88 6.39
C PHE A 53 19.78 7.38 6.22
N THR A 54 19.55 6.74 7.36
CA THR A 54 18.98 5.39 7.38
C THR A 54 17.51 5.42 6.91
N TYR A 55 16.97 4.26 6.57
CA TYR A 55 15.53 4.18 6.25
C TYR A 55 14.66 4.71 7.40
N LYS A 56 14.98 4.38 8.66
CA LYS A 56 14.26 4.86 9.84
C LYS A 56 14.29 6.39 9.95
N ASP A 57 15.45 7.00 9.69
CA ASP A 57 15.57 8.46 9.73
C ASP A 57 14.75 9.12 8.62
N LEU A 58 14.72 8.51 7.41
CA LEU A 58 13.87 8.99 6.32
C LEU A 58 12.38 8.89 6.65
N VAL A 59 11.93 7.81 7.30
CA VAL A 59 10.53 7.71 7.78
C VAL A 59 10.21 8.82 8.77
N LYS A 60 11.11 9.10 9.72
CA LYS A 60 10.95 10.18 10.71
C LYS A 60 10.83 11.54 10.04
N GLU A 61 11.76 11.86 9.13
CA GLU A 61 11.77 13.14 8.45
C GLU A 61 10.55 13.32 7.53
N VAL A 62 10.22 12.32 6.72
CA VAL A 62 9.03 12.35 5.85
C VAL A 62 7.77 12.53 6.68
N CYS A 63 7.56 11.71 7.72
CA CYS A 63 6.37 11.82 8.56
C CYS A 63 6.29 13.22 9.25
N SER A 64 7.41 13.81 9.67
CA SER A 64 7.42 15.12 10.32
C SER A 64 7.03 16.27 9.39
N LEU A 65 7.07 16.08 8.07
CA LEU A 65 6.58 17.07 7.11
C LEU A 65 5.04 17.11 7.03
N PHE A 66 4.40 15.98 7.33
CA PHE A 66 2.95 15.84 7.23
C PHE A 66 2.24 15.75 8.58
N ILE A 67 2.97 15.44 9.65
CA ILE A 67 2.47 15.39 11.03
C ILE A 67 2.92 16.63 11.77
N PRO A 68 2.02 17.59 12.04
CA PRO A 68 2.41 18.82 12.73
C PRO A 68 2.74 18.52 14.21
N PRO A 69 3.71 19.24 14.82
CA PRO A 69 4.17 19.01 16.18
C PRO A 69 3.09 19.25 17.24
N GLU A 70 2.03 19.98 16.91
CA GLU A 70 0.86 20.18 17.76
C GLU A 70 0.02 18.88 17.89
N ALA A 71 0.02 18.03 16.86
CA ALA A 71 -0.67 16.73 16.87
C ALA A 71 0.19 15.66 17.58
N ILE A 72 1.45 15.52 17.15
CA ILE A 72 2.45 14.64 17.78
C ILE A 72 3.78 15.39 17.85
N PRO A 73 4.25 15.72 19.05
CA PRO A 73 5.57 16.36 19.22
C PRO A 73 6.69 15.55 18.56
N ARG A 74 7.63 16.24 17.93
CA ARG A 74 8.65 15.59 17.07
C ARG A 74 9.42 14.45 17.75
N ASN A 75 9.79 14.65 19.02
CA ASN A 75 10.50 13.63 19.79
C ASN A 75 9.62 12.40 20.06
N GLU A 76 8.33 12.59 20.34
CA GLU A 76 7.37 11.49 20.53
C GLU A 76 7.15 10.77 19.20
N LEU A 77 6.94 11.49 18.09
CA LEU A 77 6.81 10.91 16.74
C LEU A 77 8.00 10.01 16.40
N TYR A 78 9.23 10.48 16.67
CA TYR A 78 10.43 9.70 16.40
C TYR A 78 10.50 8.42 17.25
N GLY A 79 10.13 8.50 18.53
CA GLY A 79 10.03 7.34 19.41
C GLY A 79 8.99 6.31 18.95
N LEU A 80 7.83 6.77 18.46
CA LEU A 80 6.79 5.88 17.90
C LEU A 80 7.29 5.15 16.64
N ILE A 81 7.97 5.86 15.74
CA ILE A 81 8.54 5.26 14.53
C ILE A 81 9.66 4.28 14.86
N ASP A 82 10.57 4.62 15.79
CA ASP A 82 11.59 3.69 16.25
C ASP A 82 10.99 2.41 16.82
N LYS A 83 9.94 2.53 17.63
CA LYS A 83 9.20 1.40 18.18
C LYS A 83 8.52 0.56 17.09
N ALA A 84 7.88 1.22 16.11
CA ALA A 84 7.23 0.55 14.99
C ALA A 84 8.22 -0.31 14.18
N LEU A 85 9.38 0.26 13.86
CA LEU A 85 10.37 -0.36 12.98
C LEU A 85 11.39 -1.25 13.73
N SER A 86 11.35 -1.31 15.07
CA SER A 86 12.24 -2.17 15.88
C SER A 86 11.99 -3.66 15.68
N ARG A 87 10.79 -4.04 15.22
CA ARG A 87 10.38 -5.44 15.02
C ARG A 87 10.81 -6.03 13.68
N PHE A 88 11.44 -5.24 12.81
CA PHE A 88 11.92 -5.72 11.52
C PHE A 88 13.17 -6.57 11.70
N ARG A 89 13.23 -7.69 10.95
CA ARG A 89 14.32 -8.69 11.09
C ARG A 89 15.66 -8.22 10.56
N HIS A 90 15.65 -7.36 9.51
CA HIS A 90 16.88 -6.83 8.93
C HIS A 90 17.26 -5.49 9.58
N LYS A 91 18.56 -5.30 9.87
CA LYS A 91 19.08 -4.08 10.51
C LYS A 91 18.77 -2.80 9.73
N ASP A 92 18.79 -2.87 8.41
CA ASP A 92 18.51 -1.73 7.52
C ASP A 92 17.00 -1.57 7.25
N VAL A 93 16.15 -2.44 7.81
CA VAL A 93 14.70 -2.49 7.61
C VAL A 93 14.32 -2.82 6.16
N VAL A 94 14.86 -2.08 5.20
CA VAL A 94 14.61 -2.19 3.75
C VAL A 94 15.96 -2.29 3.02
N PRO A 95 16.62 -3.46 3.03
CA PRO A 95 17.92 -3.62 2.36
C PRO A 95 17.80 -3.56 0.85
N MET A 96 18.88 -3.15 0.18
CA MET A 96 19.04 -3.18 -1.28
C MET A 96 19.90 -4.37 -1.68
N SER A 97 19.34 -5.32 -2.41
CA SER A 97 20.09 -6.38 -3.08
C SER A 97 20.57 -5.91 -4.45
N ARG A 98 21.88 -5.92 -4.66
CA ARG A 98 22.53 -5.56 -5.93
C ARG A 98 22.91 -6.83 -6.67
N LEU A 99 22.27 -7.06 -7.79
CA LEU A 99 22.37 -8.29 -8.56
C LEU A 99 23.00 -8.03 -9.94
N GLU A 100 23.29 -9.11 -10.67
CA GLU A 100 23.84 -9.03 -12.03
C GLU A 100 22.94 -8.21 -12.96
N SER A 101 23.52 -7.74 -14.06
CA SER A 101 22.82 -6.91 -15.06
C SER A 101 22.26 -5.60 -14.50
N GLY A 102 22.92 -5.00 -13.49
CA GLY A 102 22.50 -3.72 -12.90
C GLY A 102 21.14 -3.79 -12.19
N LEU A 103 20.67 -4.97 -11.85
CA LEU A 103 19.41 -5.17 -11.15
C LEU A 103 19.56 -4.81 -9.67
N ASN A 104 18.87 -3.74 -9.25
CA ASN A 104 18.79 -3.35 -7.85
C ASN A 104 17.37 -3.68 -7.35
N VAL A 105 17.29 -4.52 -6.32
CA VAL A 105 16.04 -4.97 -5.71
C VAL A 105 15.93 -4.40 -4.30
N LEU A 106 14.97 -3.53 -4.08
CA LEU A 106 14.69 -2.97 -2.76
C LEU A 106 13.74 -3.91 -2.02
N GLU A 107 14.28 -4.62 -1.02
CA GLU A 107 13.54 -5.64 -0.27
C GLU A 107 12.72 -5.00 0.85
N MET A 108 11.41 -4.94 0.68
CA MET A 108 10.51 -4.25 1.61
C MET A 108 9.75 -5.20 2.56
N TRP A 109 10.14 -6.49 2.63
CA TRP A 109 9.34 -7.54 3.29
C TRP A 109 9.90 -8.06 4.63
N HIS A 110 10.87 -7.42 5.23
CA HIS A 110 11.54 -7.92 6.44
C HIS A 110 10.76 -7.69 7.74
N GLY A 111 9.47 -7.33 7.64
CA GLY A 111 8.55 -7.22 8.76
C GLY A 111 7.88 -8.56 9.14
N ALA A 112 6.97 -8.51 10.10
CA ALA A 112 6.35 -9.70 10.72
C ALA A 112 5.59 -10.59 9.71
N THR A 113 4.94 -9.99 8.71
CA THR A 113 4.11 -10.73 7.75
C THR A 113 4.80 -11.02 6.41
N HIS A 114 6.08 -10.71 6.28
CA HIS A 114 6.84 -10.88 5.04
C HIS A 114 6.27 -10.13 3.83
N ALA A 115 5.67 -8.96 4.07
CA ALA A 115 5.16 -8.05 3.04
C ALA A 115 5.45 -6.59 3.40
N PHE A 116 5.58 -5.72 2.39
CA PHE A 116 5.93 -4.30 2.55
C PHE A 116 4.89 -3.51 3.35
N LYS A 117 3.67 -4.02 3.42
CA LYS A 117 2.58 -3.39 4.16
C LYS A 117 2.86 -3.25 5.65
N ASP A 118 3.73 -4.11 6.19
CA ASP A 118 4.20 -4.01 7.57
C ASP A 118 4.86 -2.66 7.88
N LEU A 119 5.53 -2.04 6.91
CA LEU A 119 6.21 -0.75 7.09
C LEU A 119 5.23 0.34 7.53
N ALA A 120 4.15 0.53 6.80
CA ALA A 120 3.15 1.54 7.10
C ALA A 120 2.20 1.11 8.24
N MET A 121 1.82 -0.17 8.30
CA MET A 121 0.90 -0.67 9.33
C MET A 121 1.51 -0.62 10.72
N SER A 122 2.79 -0.90 10.87
CA SER A 122 3.50 -0.79 12.15
C SER A 122 3.49 0.65 12.66
N CYS A 123 3.74 1.63 11.79
CA CYS A 123 3.68 3.05 12.16
C CYS A 123 2.24 3.48 12.47
N LEU A 124 1.27 3.12 11.62
CA LEU A 124 -0.13 3.44 11.82
C LEU A 124 -0.65 2.90 13.16
N GLY A 125 -0.31 1.66 13.51
CA GLY A 125 -0.67 1.07 14.81
C GLY A 125 -0.11 1.87 16.00
N GLN A 126 1.14 2.34 15.94
CA GLN A 126 1.72 3.17 16.99
C GLN A 126 1.06 4.57 17.07
N PHE A 127 0.70 5.15 15.94
CA PHE A 127 -0.01 6.44 15.93
C PHE A 127 -1.44 6.29 16.50
N LEU A 128 -2.14 5.22 16.17
CA LEU A 128 -3.45 4.91 16.76
C LEU A 128 -3.34 4.74 18.28
N ASP A 129 -2.41 3.91 18.76
CA ASP A 129 -2.17 3.69 20.19
C ASP A 129 -1.87 5.02 20.92
N TYR A 130 -1.09 5.90 20.30
CA TYR A 130 -0.77 7.22 20.85
C TYR A 130 -2.02 8.07 21.11
N PHE A 131 -2.91 8.18 20.13
CA PHE A 131 -4.13 8.99 20.28
C PHE A 131 -5.16 8.31 21.19
N LEU A 132 -5.28 6.98 21.14
CA LEU A 132 -6.23 6.24 21.97
C LEU A 132 -5.86 6.28 23.45
N LYS A 133 -4.57 6.34 23.81
CA LYS A 133 -4.10 6.54 25.17
C LYS A 133 -4.46 7.92 25.75
N LYS A 134 -4.67 8.91 24.88
CA LYS A 134 -5.06 10.27 25.26
C LYS A 134 -6.57 10.48 25.33
N SER A 135 -7.33 9.53 24.85
CA SER A 135 -8.80 9.62 24.78
C SER A 135 -9.42 8.27 25.17
N ASP A 136 -10.51 8.31 25.90
CA ASP A 136 -11.29 7.10 26.23
C ASP A 136 -12.23 6.76 25.06
N ARG A 137 -11.63 6.37 23.92
CA ARG A 137 -12.34 6.02 22.67
C ARG A 137 -12.04 4.60 22.27
N HIS A 138 -13.07 3.90 21.83
CA HIS A 138 -13.00 2.62 21.15
C HIS A 138 -13.09 2.85 19.64
N VAL A 139 -12.37 2.04 18.85
CA VAL A 139 -12.33 2.11 17.39
C VAL A 139 -12.59 0.74 16.78
N ASN A 140 -13.44 0.69 15.77
CA ASN A 140 -13.66 -0.50 14.94
C ASN A 140 -12.95 -0.32 13.60
N ILE A 141 -11.95 -1.17 13.34
CA ILE A 141 -11.21 -1.19 12.07
C ILE A 141 -11.84 -2.21 11.16
N LEU A 142 -12.16 -1.79 9.93
CA LEU A 142 -12.72 -2.66 8.91
C LEU A 142 -11.77 -2.72 7.70
N VAL A 143 -11.35 -3.92 7.34
CA VAL A 143 -10.34 -4.17 6.29
C VAL A 143 -10.82 -5.24 5.33
N GLY A 144 -10.91 -4.89 4.03
CA GLY A 144 -10.93 -5.85 2.94
C GLY A 144 -9.50 -6.14 2.49
N THR A 145 -9.17 -7.38 2.14
CA THR A 145 -7.81 -7.74 1.76
C THR A 145 -7.76 -8.70 0.57
N SER A 146 -6.77 -8.51 -0.29
CA SER A 146 -6.38 -9.48 -1.34
C SER A 146 -5.30 -10.47 -0.86
N GLY A 147 -4.96 -10.44 0.45
CA GLY A 147 -4.00 -11.34 1.10
C GLY A 147 -3.09 -10.65 2.12
N ASP A 148 -2.23 -9.74 1.70
CA ASP A 148 -1.19 -9.17 2.56
C ASP A 148 -1.65 -8.01 3.46
N THR A 149 -2.65 -7.25 3.05
CA THR A 149 -3.13 -6.09 3.83
C THR A 149 -3.75 -6.52 5.16
N GLY A 150 -4.54 -7.58 5.15
CA GLY A 150 -5.22 -8.07 6.36
C GLY A 150 -4.25 -8.53 7.45
N SER A 151 -3.26 -9.35 7.08
CA SER A 151 -2.24 -9.83 8.03
C SER A 151 -1.41 -8.68 8.60
N ALA A 152 -0.97 -7.74 7.76
CA ALA A 152 -0.21 -6.57 8.21
C ALA A 152 -1.04 -5.64 9.10
N ALA A 153 -2.33 -5.45 8.81
CA ALA A 153 -3.24 -4.67 9.65
C ALA A 153 -3.43 -5.32 11.03
N ILE A 154 -3.66 -6.63 11.06
CA ILE A 154 -3.78 -7.40 12.33
C ILE A 154 -2.50 -7.23 13.16
N GLU A 155 -1.32 -7.48 12.59
CA GLU A 155 -0.04 -7.33 13.29
C GLU A 155 0.22 -5.89 13.77
N GLY A 156 -0.28 -4.91 13.05
CA GLY A 156 -0.18 -3.49 13.43
C GLY A 156 -0.98 -3.12 14.67
N VAL A 157 -2.10 -3.82 14.95
CA VAL A 157 -3.04 -3.43 16.01
C VAL A 157 -3.34 -4.53 17.04
N ARG A 158 -2.88 -5.76 16.82
CA ARG A 158 -3.11 -6.84 17.81
C ARG A 158 -2.55 -6.44 19.18
N GLY A 159 -3.33 -6.71 20.22
CA GLY A 159 -2.95 -6.39 21.58
C GLY A 159 -3.00 -4.89 21.96
N ILE A 160 -3.49 -4.02 21.08
CA ILE A 160 -3.75 -2.61 21.42
C ILE A 160 -5.14 -2.52 22.06
N PRO A 161 -5.25 -1.96 23.28
CA PRO A 161 -6.54 -1.75 23.92
C PRO A 161 -7.44 -0.81 23.10
N ASN A 162 -8.75 -0.98 23.26
CA ASN A 162 -9.78 -0.15 22.62
C ASN A 162 -9.79 -0.18 21.08
N ILE A 163 -9.23 -1.24 20.48
CA ILE A 163 -9.32 -1.50 19.05
C ILE A 163 -9.94 -2.89 18.83
N ASP A 164 -10.97 -2.96 18.00
CA ASP A 164 -11.39 -4.19 17.34
C ASP A 164 -11.09 -4.12 15.87
N ILE A 165 -10.55 -5.20 15.27
CA ILE A 165 -10.29 -5.29 13.85
C ILE A 165 -11.11 -6.41 13.21
N ILE A 166 -11.83 -6.05 12.15
CA ILE A 166 -12.63 -6.95 11.33
C ILE A 166 -11.99 -7.04 9.95
N VAL A 167 -11.60 -8.25 9.56
CA VAL A 167 -10.92 -8.51 8.29
C VAL A 167 -11.73 -9.44 7.42
N LEU A 168 -11.97 -9.05 6.17
CA LEU A 168 -12.57 -9.88 5.14
C LEU A 168 -11.52 -10.29 4.11
N LEU A 169 -11.43 -11.59 3.83
CA LEU A 169 -10.53 -12.13 2.80
C LEU A 169 -11.28 -13.05 1.82
N PRO A 170 -10.88 -13.08 0.54
CA PRO A 170 -11.53 -13.90 -0.47
C PRO A 170 -11.09 -15.36 -0.35
N HIS A 171 -12.03 -16.26 -0.10
CA HIS A 171 -11.76 -17.70 0.04
C HIS A 171 -11.15 -18.29 -1.24
N GLY A 172 -10.05 -19.03 -1.07
CA GLY A 172 -9.35 -19.70 -2.17
C GLY A 172 -8.65 -18.79 -3.17
N ARG A 173 -8.52 -17.47 -2.86
CA ARG A 173 -7.83 -16.47 -3.70
C ARG A 173 -6.56 -15.90 -3.06
N CYS A 174 -6.32 -16.24 -1.81
CA CYS A 174 -5.05 -16.01 -1.10
C CYS A 174 -4.25 -17.31 -1.04
N THR A 175 -2.93 -17.21 -0.86
CA THR A 175 -2.13 -18.40 -0.53
C THR A 175 -2.51 -18.90 0.86
N GLU A 176 -2.28 -20.19 1.13
CA GLU A 176 -2.53 -20.76 2.47
C GLU A 176 -1.76 -20.00 3.56
N ILE A 177 -0.54 -19.56 3.26
CA ILE A 177 0.27 -18.77 4.19
C ILE A 177 -0.37 -17.42 4.48
N GLN A 178 -0.84 -16.70 3.47
CA GLN A 178 -1.54 -15.42 3.64
C GLN A 178 -2.81 -15.59 4.50
N GLU A 179 -3.62 -16.61 4.21
CA GLU A 179 -4.81 -16.91 4.99
C GLU A 179 -4.47 -17.27 6.44
N ARG A 180 -3.46 -18.12 6.67
CA ARG A 180 -3.02 -18.50 8.00
C ARG A 180 -2.43 -17.35 8.80
N GLN A 181 -1.74 -16.41 8.16
CA GLN A 181 -1.24 -15.20 8.85
C GLN A 181 -2.38 -14.36 9.46
N MET A 182 -3.60 -14.49 8.98
CA MET A 182 -4.77 -13.82 9.53
C MET A 182 -5.56 -14.72 10.49
N THR A 183 -5.83 -15.95 10.07
CA THR A 183 -6.72 -16.86 10.80
C THR A 183 -6.10 -17.51 12.03
N THR A 184 -4.76 -17.52 12.15
CA THR A 184 -4.06 -18.02 13.34
C THR A 184 -3.94 -16.98 14.47
N VAL A 185 -4.36 -15.74 14.23
CA VAL A 185 -4.43 -14.70 15.26
C VAL A 185 -5.79 -14.77 15.93
N ILE A 186 -5.82 -15.39 17.12
CA ILE A 186 -7.06 -15.73 17.82
C ILE A 186 -7.35 -14.82 19.03
N GLU A 187 -6.69 -13.65 19.12
CA GLU A 187 -7.01 -12.63 20.13
C GLU A 187 -8.47 -12.17 20.04
N ASP A 188 -9.06 -11.80 21.16
CA ASP A 188 -10.49 -11.47 21.28
C ASP A 188 -10.90 -10.25 20.42
N ASN A 189 -9.96 -9.33 20.17
CA ASN A 189 -10.18 -8.14 19.37
C ASN A 189 -9.97 -8.33 17.86
N VAL A 190 -9.66 -9.57 17.42
CA VAL A 190 -9.42 -9.89 16.01
C VAL A 190 -10.55 -10.76 15.45
N HIS A 191 -11.22 -10.30 14.41
CA HIS A 191 -12.38 -10.95 13.81
C HIS A 191 -12.14 -11.17 12.31
N VAL A 192 -11.98 -12.43 11.90
CA VAL A 192 -11.65 -12.80 10.52
C VAL A 192 -12.84 -13.46 9.85
N PHE A 193 -13.21 -12.97 8.66
CA PHE A 193 -14.23 -13.54 7.77
C PHE A 193 -13.59 -13.96 6.45
N THR A 194 -13.80 -15.23 6.08
CA THR A 194 -13.50 -15.72 4.73
C THR A 194 -14.77 -15.65 3.90
N VAL A 195 -14.71 -15.06 2.71
CA VAL A 195 -15.90 -14.85 1.89
C VAL A 195 -15.78 -15.53 0.53
N ASP A 196 -16.90 -16.04 0.03
CA ASP A 196 -17.01 -16.62 -1.32
C ASP A 196 -17.18 -15.50 -2.35
N GLY A 197 -16.07 -14.83 -2.69
CA GLY A 197 -16.07 -13.69 -3.61
C GLY A 197 -14.65 -13.23 -4.01
N THR A 198 -14.59 -12.19 -4.83
CA THR A 198 -13.34 -11.53 -5.24
C THR A 198 -12.94 -10.43 -4.25
N SER A 199 -11.70 -9.92 -4.35
CA SER A 199 -11.25 -8.76 -3.56
C SER A 199 -12.12 -7.52 -3.81
N ASP A 200 -12.50 -7.26 -5.07
CA ASP A 200 -13.36 -6.11 -5.40
C ASP A 200 -14.79 -6.28 -4.85
N GLU A 201 -15.31 -7.52 -4.85
CA GLU A 201 -16.66 -7.82 -4.31
C GLU A 201 -16.74 -7.64 -2.80
N LEU A 202 -15.69 -8.00 -2.06
CA LEU A 202 -15.69 -7.82 -0.60
C LEU A 202 -15.49 -6.35 -0.18
N ASP A 203 -14.94 -5.51 -1.05
CA ASP A 203 -14.80 -4.08 -0.81
C ASP A 203 -16.14 -3.33 -0.92
N GLU A 204 -17.10 -3.84 -1.69
CA GLU A 204 -18.39 -3.17 -1.88
C GLU A 204 -19.19 -2.99 -0.58
N PRO A 205 -19.45 -4.02 0.25
CA PRO A 205 -20.14 -3.84 1.54
C PRO A 205 -19.35 -2.96 2.51
N ILE A 206 -18.03 -3.02 2.48
CA ILE A 206 -17.17 -2.14 3.28
C ILE A 206 -17.37 -0.68 2.89
N LYS A 207 -17.34 -0.39 1.58
CA LYS A 207 -17.56 0.95 1.05
C LYS A 207 -18.94 1.49 1.41
N LYS A 208 -20.00 0.68 1.32
CA LYS A 208 -21.37 1.05 1.75
C LYS A 208 -21.42 1.44 3.22
N LEU A 209 -20.74 0.69 4.10
CA LEU A 209 -20.64 1.03 5.52
C LEU A 209 -19.96 2.38 5.75
N PHE A 210 -18.87 2.66 5.03
CA PHE A 210 -18.16 3.93 5.14
C PHE A 210 -18.95 5.13 4.55
N MET A 211 -19.88 4.89 3.63
CA MET A 211 -20.77 5.92 3.11
C MET A 211 -21.96 6.23 4.03
N ASP A 212 -22.25 5.39 5.01
CA ASP A 212 -23.22 5.66 6.07
C ASP A 212 -22.55 6.47 7.20
N ASN A 213 -22.51 7.80 7.03
CA ASN A 213 -21.85 8.71 7.96
C ASN A 213 -22.40 8.60 9.39
N GLY A 214 -23.69 8.28 9.56
CA GLY A 214 -24.30 8.05 10.87
C GLY A 214 -23.74 6.83 11.57
N PHE A 215 -23.63 5.72 10.85
CA PHE A 215 -23.07 4.48 11.35
C PHE A 215 -21.56 4.59 11.63
N VAL A 216 -20.79 5.21 10.71
CA VAL A 216 -19.35 5.50 10.89
C VAL A 216 -19.11 6.29 12.17
N LYS A 217 -19.86 7.38 12.38
CA LYS A 217 -19.71 8.23 13.56
C LYS A 217 -20.12 7.52 14.86
N LYS A 218 -21.24 6.80 14.83
CA LYS A 218 -21.77 6.05 15.98
C LYS A 218 -20.78 4.97 16.46
N HIS A 219 -20.24 4.20 15.52
CA HIS A 219 -19.39 3.03 15.81
C HIS A 219 -17.89 3.30 15.67
N LYS A 220 -17.50 4.56 15.41
CA LYS A 220 -16.08 4.94 15.24
C LYS A 220 -15.36 4.04 14.25
N LEU A 221 -15.96 3.86 13.05
CA LEU A 221 -15.36 3.05 12.00
C LEU A 221 -14.17 3.75 11.38
N MET A 222 -13.11 2.99 11.14
CA MET A 222 -11.96 3.42 10.35
C MET A 222 -11.46 2.29 9.45
N SER A 223 -10.69 2.63 8.43
CA SER A 223 -10.05 1.67 7.55
C SER A 223 -8.53 1.75 7.64
N MET A 224 -7.88 0.59 7.66
CA MET A 224 -6.45 0.45 7.47
C MET A 224 -6.09 0.04 6.03
N ASN A 225 -7.03 0.00 5.10
CA ASN A 225 -6.75 -0.17 3.68
C ASN A 225 -5.94 1.00 3.11
N SER A 226 -5.49 0.88 1.85
CA SER A 226 -4.70 1.93 1.18
C SER A 226 -5.44 3.26 0.96
N VAL A 227 -6.74 3.29 1.24
CA VAL A 227 -7.53 4.54 1.32
C VAL A 227 -7.11 5.40 2.52
N ASN A 228 -6.58 4.82 3.60
CA ASN A 228 -6.04 5.58 4.73
C ASN A 228 -4.78 6.34 4.30
N TRP A 229 -4.80 7.67 4.49
CA TRP A 229 -3.70 8.55 4.11
C TRP A 229 -2.36 8.18 4.76
N VAL A 230 -2.37 7.79 6.03
CA VAL A 230 -1.13 7.48 6.76
C VAL A 230 -0.35 6.35 6.10
N ARG A 231 -1.04 5.39 5.48
CA ARG A 231 -0.39 4.34 4.70
C ARG A 231 0.39 4.88 3.51
N VAL A 232 -0.18 5.86 2.79
CA VAL A 232 0.51 6.50 1.66
C VAL A 232 1.66 7.35 2.18
N MET A 233 1.45 8.12 3.24
CA MET A 233 2.46 9.00 3.84
C MET A 233 3.73 8.24 4.25
N VAL A 234 3.61 7.15 4.98
CA VAL A 234 4.77 6.35 5.42
C VAL A 234 5.52 5.74 4.23
N GLN A 235 4.80 5.35 3.19
CA GLN A 235 5.39 4.75 1.98
C GLN A 235 6.25 5.74 1.17
N ILE A 236 6.10 7.04 1.34
CA ILE A 236 6.94 8.05 0.66
C ILE A 236 8.42 7.81 0.97
N ALA A 237 8.75 7.42 2.19
CA ALA A 237 10.13 7.26 2.65
C ALA A 237 10.95 6.24 1.87
N HIS A 238 10.35 5.12 1.43
CA HIS A 238 11.14 4.12 0.70
C HIS A 238 11.47 4.54 -0.73
N PHE A 239 10.75 5.52 -1.32
CA PHE A 239 11.15 6.12 -2.60
C PHE A 239 12.41 6.96 -2.44
N PHE A 240 12.50 7.76 -1.37
CA PHE A 240 13.73 8.48 -1.04
C PHE A 240 14.89 7.52 -0.76
N TYR A 241 14.67 6.51 0.07
CA TYR A 241 15.69 5.54 0.41
C TYR A 241 16.18 4.76 -0.83
N GLY A 242 15.28 4.21 -1.62
CA GLY A 242 15.62 3.49 -2.85
C GLY A 242 16.37 4.38 -3.86
N TYR A 243 15.95 5.64 -3.99
CA TYR A 243 16.65 6.63 -4.79
C TYR A 243 18.09 6.82 -4.32
N PHE A 244 18.30 7.13 -3.03
CA PHE A 244 19.64 7.38 -2.50
C PHE A 244 20.54 6.14 -2.57
N GLN A 245 19.99 4.95 -2.34
CA GLN A 245 20.74 3.71 -2.50
C GLN A 245 21.22 3.48 -3.94
N CYS A 246 20.46 3.87 -4.94
CA CYS A 246 20.87 3.78 -6.35
C CYS A 246 21.81 4.93 -6.74
N ALA A 247 21.51 6.16 -6.35
CA ALA A 247 22.28 7.35 -6.70
C ALA A 247 23.68 7.37 -6.06
N ALA A 248 23.84 6.83 -4.86
CA ALA A 248 25.14 6.74 -4.16
C ALA A 248 26.21 5.93 -4.92
N ALA A 249 25.80 5.14 -5.91
CA ALA A 249 26.73 4.40 -6.76
C ALA A 249 27.45 5.30 -7.80
N GLN A 250 27.07 6.58 -7.92
CA GLN A 250 27.69 7.56 -8.80
C GLN A 250 28.45 8.64 -8.01
N THR A 251 29.70 8.89 -8.37
CA THR A 251 30.63 9.76 -7.64
C THR A 251 30.55 11.25 -7.99
N ASN A 252 29.52 11.71 -8.71
CA ASN A 252 29.36 13.09 -9.12
C ASN A 252 28.36 13.82 -8.22
N ASP A 253 28.61 15.12 -7.93
CA ASP A 253 27.77 16.00 -7.11
C ASP A 253 26.33 16.22 -7.64
N ALA A 254 25.99 15.69 -8.80
CA ALA A 254 24.65 15.80 -9.37
C ALA A 254 23.73 14.71 -8.83
N LEU A 255 22.48 15.07 -8.54
CA LEU A 255 21.40 14.13 -8.23
C LEU A 255 20.91 13.48 -9.53
N PRO A 256 21.37 12.25 -9.91
CA PRO A 256 21.02 11.63 -11.17
C PRO A 256 19.55 11.19 -11.17
N PRO A 257 18.90 11.12 -12.33
CA PRO A 257 17.57 10.51 -12.41
C PRO A 257 17.65 9.01 -12.14
N VAL A 258 16.73 8.49 -11.35
CA VAL A 258 16.57 7.06 -11.06
C VAL A 258 15.18 6.61 -11.46
N GLU A 259 15.09 5.52 -12.23
CA GLU A 259 13.81 4.90 -12.57
C GLU A 259 13.41 3.93 -11.44
N ILE A 260 12.26 4.18 -10.80
CA ILE A 260 11.72 3.30 -9.75
C ILE A 260 10.55 2.51 -10.33
N VAL A 261 10.70 1.19 -10.34
CA VAL A 261 9.74 0.24 -10.89
C VAL A 261 8.88 -0.31 -9.77
N VAL A 262 7.59 -0.04 -9.84
CA VAL A 262 6.63 -0.27 -8.75
C VAL A 262 5.60 -1.32 -9.16
N PRO A 263 5.62 -2.52 -8.57
CA PRO A 263 4.50 -3.46 -8.69
C PRO A 263 3.23 -2.80 -8.17
N THR A 264 2.20 -2.73 -9.00
CA THR A 264 1.05 -1.87 -8.73
C THR A 264 -0.26 -2.64 -8.85
N GLY A 265 -1.03 -2.68 -7.77
CA GLY A 265 -2.39 -3.20 -7.70
C GLY A 265 -3.37 -2.07 -7.33
N GLY A 266 -3.58 -1.81 -6.04
CA GLY A 266 -4.45 -0.73 -5.54
C GLY A 266 -3.90 0.69 -5.70
N ALA A 267 -2.72 0.86 -6.29
CA ALA A 267 -2.02 2.11 -6.59
C ALA A 267 -1.59 2.96 -5.38
N GLY A 268 -1.70 2.46 -4.14
CA GLY A 268 -1.27 3.20 -2.96
C GLY A 268 0.23 3.46 -2.93
N ASN A 269 1.03 2.45 -3.24
CA ASN A 269 2.49 2.56 -3.26
C ASN A 269 2.97 3.56 -4.32
N ILE A 270 2.50 3.45 -5.56
CA ILE A 270 2.91 4.38 -6.62
C ILE A 270 2.39 5.81 -6.38
N THR A 271 1.27 5.98 -5.68
CA THR A 271 0.80 7.29 -5.22
C THR A 271 1.85 7.96 -4.32
N ALA A 272 2.44 7.20 -3.39
CA ALA A 272 3.53 7.71 -2.57
C ALA A 272 4.76 8.12 -3.41
N GLY A 273 5.05 7.39 -4.47
CA GLY A 273 6.08 7.76 -5.47
C GLY A 273 5.76 9.06 -6.19
N CYS A 274 4.51 9.26 -6.61
CA CYS A 274 4.06 10.52 -7.23
C CYS A 274 4.22 11.71 -6.27
N ILE A 275 3.96 11.50 -4.99
CA ILE A 275 4.16 12.54 -3.97
C ILE A 275 5.66 12.82 -3.80
N ALA A 276 6.51 11.80 -3.68
CA ALA A 276 7.96 11.96 -3.61
C ALA A 276 8.51 12.74 -4.81
N GLN A 277 8.02 12.45 -6.03
CA GLN A 277 8.35 13.19 -7.25
C GLN A 277 7.93 14.67 -7.15
N LYS A 278 6.71 14.95 -6.66
CA LYS A 278 6.23 16.32 -6.41
C LYS A 278 7.02 17.03 -5.31
N MET A 279 7.57 16.30 -4.34
CA MET A 279 8.47 16.85 -3.32
C MET A 279 9.85 17.25 -3.87
N GLY A 280 10.16 16.87 -5.10
CA GLY A 280 11.42 17.26 -5.77
C GLY A 280 12.43 16.13 -5.91
N LEU A 281 12.07 14.89 -5.56
CA LEU A 281 12.93 13.73 -5.78
C LEU A 281 13.05 13.45 -7.29
N PRO A 282 14.27 13.38 -7.87
CA PRO A 282 14.45 13.22 -9.32
C PRO A 282 14.28 11.75 -9.74
N ILE A 283 13.05 11.25 -9.64
CA ILE A 283 12.68 9.89 -10.00
C ILE A 283 11.77 9.84 -11.23
N GLN A 284 11.91 8.76 -11.98
CA GLN A 284 10.97 8.36 -13.03
C GLN A 284 10.20 7.13 -12.53
N LEU A 285 8.89 7.20 -12.52
CA LEU A 285 8.04 6.12 -12.01
C LEU A 285 7.61 5.19 -13.14
N VAL A 286 7.58 3.90 -12.85
CA VAL A 286 7.00 2.87 -13.72
C VAL A 286 6.00 2.05 -12.95
N ALA A 287 4.72 2.18 -13.30
CA ALA A 287 3.66 1.32 -12.79
C ALA A 287 3.67 -0.01 -13.55
N VAL A 288 4.03 -1.10 -12.89
CA VAL A 288 3.97 -2.43 -13.51
C VAL A 288 2.82 -3.21 -12.88
N VAL A 289 1.92 -3.70 -13.73
CA VAL A 289 0.70 -4.43 -13.35
C VAL A 289 0.74 -5.86 -13.87
N ASN A 290 -0.08 -6.74 -13.31
CA ASN A 290 -0.34 -8.06 -13.88
C ASN A 290 -1.37 -7.98 -15.02
N SER A 291 -2.03 -9.07 -15.37
CA SER A 291 -3.07 -9.11 -16.41
C SER A 291 -4.32 -8.29 -16.06
N ASN A 292 -4.46 -7.83 -14.81
CA ASN A 292 -5.47 -6.85 -14.41
C ASN A 292 -4.94 -5.44 -14.71
N ASP A 293 -5.13 -4.98 -15.93
CA ASP A 293 -4.34 -3.95 -16.58
C ASP A 293 -4.97 -2.55 -16.60
N ILE A 294 -5.98 -2.29 -15.78
CA ILE A 294 -6.71 -1.01 -15.79
C ILE A 294 -5.78 0.20 -15.64
N ILE A 295 -4.77 0.14 -14.78
CA ILE A 295 -3.80 1.22 -14.58
C ILE A 295 -2.93 1.38 -15.83
N HIS A 296 -2.48 0.27 -16.42
CA HIS A 296 -1.70 0.30 -17.67
C HIS A 296 -2.50 0.94 -18.81
N ARG A 297 -3.77 0.56 -18.99
CA ARG A 297 -4.65 1.17 -19.99
C ARG A 297 -4.90 2.65 -19.73
N ALA A 298 -5.08 3.03 -18.46
CA ALA A 298 -5.23 4.43 -18.09
C ALA A 298 -3.99 5.26 -18.46
N VAL A 299 -2.79 4.76 -18.15
CA VAL A 299 -1.54 5.45 -18.47
C VAL A 299 -1.28 5.46 -19.97
N GLN A 300 -1.38 4.31 -20.66
CA GLN A 300 -1.02 4.23 -22.09
C GLN A 300 -2.07 4.85 -23.01
N HIS A 301 -3.35 4.69 -22.69
CA HIS A 301 -4.44 5.00 -23.59
C HIS A 301 -5.46 5.99 -23.02
N GLY A 302 -5.30 6.44 -21.77
CA GLY A 302 -6.31 7.26 -21.08
C GLY A 302 -7.63 6.50 -20.84
N ASP A 303 -7.61 5.16 -20.89
CA ASP A 303 -8.79 4.32 -20.66
C ASP A 303 -8.80 3.77 -19.23
N PHE A 304 -9.56 4.41 -18.37
CA PHE A 304 -9.80 3.97 -17.00
C PHE A 304 -11.19 3.33 -16.89
N SER A 305 -11.34 2.18 -17.55
CA SER A 305 -12.61 1.43 -17.60
C SER A 305 -12.45 0.08 -16.92
N LEU A 306 -13.45 -0.28 -16.10
CA LEU A 306 -13.47 -1.53 -15.35
C LEU A 306 -13.46 -2.73 -16.30
N GLY A 307 -12.56 -3.69 -16.06
CA GLY A 307 -12.53 -5.00 -16.70
C GLY A 307 -12.99 -6.11 -15.76
N ASN A 308 -12.99 -7.34 -16.24
CA ASN A 308 -13.16 -8.52 -15.39
C ASN A 308 -11.86 -8.83 -14.65
N THR A 309 -11.96 -9.09 -13.36
CA THR A 309 -10.80 -9.46 -12.56
C THR A 309 -10.35 -10.88 -12.91
N ALA A 310 -9.13 -11.00 -13.44
CA ALA A 310 -8.49 -12.29 -13.70
C ALA A 310 -7.70 -12.75 -12.47
N MET A 311 -7.73 -14.05 -12.17
CA MET A 311 -6.83 -14.65 -11.20
C MET A 311 -5.44 -14.80 -11.82
N THR A 312 -4.41 -14.32 -11.12
CA THR A 312 -3.02 -14.38 -11.55
C THR A 312 -2.10 -14.95 -10.48
N LEU A 313 -0.86 -15.24 -10.85
CA LEU A 313 0.19 -15.65 -9.91
C LEU A 313 0.59 -14.54 -8.94
N ALA A 314 0.44 -13.27 -9.33
CA ALA A 314 0.65 -12.11 -8.47
C ALA A 314 -0.67 -11.63 -7.84
N SER A 315 -1.31 -12.50 -7.07
CA SER A 315 -2.71 -12.39 -6.63
C SER A 315 -3.05 -11.15 -5.81
N ALA A 316 -2.10 -10.56 -5.09
CA ALA A 316 -2.33 -9.32 -4.35
C ALA A 316 -2.52 -8.09 -5.27
N MET A 317 -2.25 -8.24 -6.57
CA MET A 317 -2.47 -7.24 -7.61
C MET A 317 -3.71 -7.54 -8.48
N ASP A 318 -4.53 -8.54 -8.15
CA ASP A 318 -5.76 -8.90 -8.86
C ASP A 318 -6.88 -7.90 -8.53
N ILE A 319 -6.71 -6.68 -9.00
CA ILE A 319 -7.55 -5.52 -8.69
C ILE A 319 -7.93 -4.80 -9.99
N GLN A 320 -9.22 -4.51 -10.18
CA GLN A 320 -9.76 -3.75 -11.29
C GLN A 320 -10.34 -2.40 -10.85
N GLU A 321 -10.54 -2.17 -9.54
CA GLU A 321 -10.96 -0.87 -9.00
C GLU A 321 -9.89 -0.31 -8.05
N PRO A 322 -8.76 0.26 -8.60
CA PRO A 322 -7.66 0.78 -7.79
C PRO A 322 -8.02 2.17 -7.23
N TYR A 323 -8.53 2.23 -6.01
CA TYR A 323 -9.01 3.47 -5.38
C TYR A 323 -7.99 4.61 -5.38
N ASN A 324 -6.70 4.32 -5.21
CA ASN A 324 -5.66 5.34 -5.18
C ASN A 324 -5.38 6.00 -6.53
N MET A 325 -5.91 5.49 -7.64
CA MET A 325 -5.87 6.22 -8.92
C MET A 325 -6.57 7.57 -8.81
N GLU A 326 -7.60 7.69 -7.97
CA GLU A 326 -8.23 8.98 -7.69
C GLU A 326 -7.23 10.02 -7.12
N ARG A 327 -6.32 9.60 -6.21
CA ARG A 327 -5.24 10.45 -5.70
C ARG A 327 -4.25 10.85 -6.80
N ILE A 328 -3.87 9.91 -7.66
CA ILE A 328 -2.95 10.17 -8.78
C ILE A 328 -3.58 11.15 -9.78
N LEU A 329 -4.84 10.95 -10.12
CA LEU A 329 -5.57 11.86 -11.00
C LEU A 329 -5.73 13.25 -10.36
N TRP A 330 -5.97 13.33 -9.04
CA TRP A 330 -6.02 14.60 -8.31
C TRP A 330 -4.68 15.33 -8.36
N LEU A 331 -3.56 14.62 -8.18
CA LEU A 331 -2.20 15.19 -8.33
C LEU A 331 -1.93 15.65 -9.76
N ALA A 332 -2.35 14.88 -10.77
CA ALA A 332 -2.21 15.23 -12.18
C ALA A 332 -3.09 16.43 -12.58
N ALA A 333 -4.24 16.59 -11.93
CA ALA A 333 -5.15 17.72 -12.11
C ALA A 333 -4.77 18.97 -11.28
N ASP A 334 -3.54 19.02 -10.74
CA ASP A 334 -3.06 20.12 -9.91
C ASP A 334 -3.99 20.46 -8.73
N SER A 335 -4.54 19.42 -8.11
CA SER A 335 -5.45 19.48 -6.96
C SER A 335 -6.84 20.05 -7.29
N ASP A 336 -7.28 19.99 -8.54
CA ASP A 336 -8.64 20.37 -8.94
C ASP A 336 -9.69 19.33 -8.50
N SER A 337 -10.20 19.51 -7.30
CA SER A 337 -11.18 18.61 -6.68
C SER A 337 -12.53 18.61 -7.40
N ALA A 338 -12.93 19.71 -8.04
CA ALA A 338 -14.17 19.77 -8.79
C ALA A 338 -14.10 18.85 -10.01
N LYS A 339 -13.00 18.91 -10.76
CA LYS A 339 -12.73 18.01 -11.91
C LYS A 339 -12.69 16.54 -11.49
N ILE A 340 -12.02 16.22 -10.37
CA ILE A 340 -11.97 14.85 -9.87
C ILE A 340 -13.35 14.34 -9.44
N LYS A 341 -14.13 15.16 -8.77
CA LYS A 341 -15.51 14.82 -8.39
C LYS A 341 -16.36 14.43 -9.61
N GLU A 342 -16.28 15.18 -10.70
CA GLU A 342 -17.00 14.89 -11.95
C GLU A 342 -16.53 13.58 -12.59
N LEU A 343 -15.20 13.37 -12.72
CA LEU A 343 -14.62 12.15 -13.28
C LEU A 343 -14.98 10.91 -12.46
N MET A 344 -14.93 11.01 -11.14
CA MET A 344 -15.28 9.88 -10.27
C MET A 344 -16.78 9.59 -10.27
N ALA A 345 -17.64 10.62 -10.41
CA ALA A 345 -19.08 10.42 -10.60
C ALA A 345 -19.37 9.67 -11.91
N GLU A 346 -18.71 10.04 -13.01
CA GLU A 346 -18.81 9.31 -14.28
C GLU A 346 -18.35 7.87 -14.16
N PHE A 347 -17.15 7.63 -13.59
CA PHE A 347 -16.61 6.29 -13.38
C PHE A 347 -17.54 5.43 -12.50
N ASN A 348 -18.01 5.96 -11.39
CA ASN A 348 -18.89 5.21 -10.48
C ASN A 348 -20.23 4.86 -11.13
N GLY A 349 -20.78 5.75 -11.96
CA GLY A 349 -22.05 5.52 -12.65
C GLY A 349 -21.97 4.54 -13.81
N ARG A 350 -20.90 4.63 -14.61
CA ARG A 350 -20.76 3.86 -15.86
C ARG A 350 -19.74 2.72 -15.78
N LYS A 351 -18.90 2.72 -14.74
CA LYS A 351 -17.70 1.84 -14.62
C LYS A 351 -16.74 1.96 -15.83
N ARG A 352 -16.82 3.08 -16.52
CA ARG A 352 -16.00 3.45 -17.68
C ARG A 352 -15.66 4.92 -17.62
N LEU A 353 -14.42 5.25 -17.91
CA LEU A 353 -13.93 6.61 -17.93
C LEU A 353 -12.83 6.75 -18.99
N LYS A 354 -13.04 7.65 -19.95
CA LYS A 354 -11.99 8.13 -20.84
C LYS A 354 -11.40 9.40 -20.23
N LEU A 355 -10.14 9.37 -19.88
CA LEU A 355 -9.46 10.56 -19.34
C LEU A 355 -9.46 11.69 -20.38
N PRO A 356 -9.73 12.94 -19.98
CA PRO A 356 -9.53 14.10 -20.83
C PRO A 356 -8.07 14.16 -21.33
N GLU A 357 -7.85 14.58 -22.57
CA GLU A 357 -6.52 14.55 -23.24
C GLU A 357 -5.44 15.27 -22.42
N GLU A 358 -5.77 16.46 -21.88
CA GLU A 358 -4.85 17.21 -21.02
C GLU A 358 -4.44 16.42 -19.78
N LEU A 359 -5.41 15.80 -19.08
CA LEU A 359 -5.15 15.03 -17.88
C LEU A 359 -4.37 13.75 -18.19
N HIS A 360 -4.69 13.09 -19.31
CA HIS A 360 -3.92 11.94 -19.79
C HIS A 360 -2.47 12.31 -20.10
N GLY A 361 -2.24 13.46 -20.78
CA GLY A 361 -0.91 13.97 -21.04
C GLY A 361 -0.10 14.24 -19.76
N LYS A 362 -0.73 14.81 -18.74
CA LYS A 362 -0.10 15.01 -17.42
C LYS A 362 0.22 13.67 -16.74
N LEU A 363 -0.67 12.68 -16.80
CA LEU A 363 -0.42 11.34 -16.26
C LEU A 363 0.76 10.66 -16.94
N LEU A 364 0.87 10.73 -18.26
CA LEU A 364 2.03 10.24 -19.04
C LEU A 364 3.34 10.93 -18.63
N GLY A 365 3.28 12.22 -18.24
CA GLY A 365 4.44 12.95 -17.73
C GLY A 365 4.86 12.51 -16.32
N MET A 366 3.95 11.92 -15.54
CA MET A 366 4.23 11.46 -14.18
C MET A 366 4.80 10.05 -14.13
N MET A 367 4.34 9.15 -15.00
CA MET A 367 4.74 7.74 -14.97
C MET A 367 4.64 7.04 -16.32
N LYS A 368 5.45 6.01 -16.47
CA LYS A 368 5.31 4.95 -17.49
C LYS A 368 4.52 3.78 -16.93
N SER A 369 4.13 2.84 -17.77
CA SER A 369 3.50 1.59 -17.31
C SER A 369 3.83 0.39 -18.20
N CYS A 370 3.70 -0.80 -17.61
CA CYS A 370 3.86 -2.08 -18.29
C CYS A 370 2.88 -3.10 -17.68
N SER A 371 2.38 -4.02 -18.49
CA SER A 371 1.57 -5.17 -18.05
C SER A 371 2.35 -6.46 -18.25
N VAL A 372 2.25 -7.40 -17.30
CA VAL A 372 3.05 -8.63 -17.25
C VAL A 372 2.12 -9.84 -17.10
N THR A 373 2.30 -10.84 -17.95
CA THR A 373 1.53 -12.10 -17.92
C THR A 373 2.13 -13.09 -16.91
N ASP A 374 1.36 -14.12 -16.53
CA ASP A 374 1.83 -15.18 -15.65
C ASP A 374 3.04 -15.93 -16.23
N ASP A 375 3.06 -16.17 -17.54
CA ASP A 375 4.20 -16.81 -18.21
C ASP A 375 5.48 -15.95 -18.07
N ASN A 376 5.35 -14.65 -18.23
CA ASN A 376 6.47 -13.73 -18.04
C ASN A 376 6.94 -13.69 -16.57
N ILE A 377 6.03 -13.78 -15.61
CA ILE A 377 6.35 -13.90 -14.18
C ILE A 377 7.21 -15.15 -13.94
N LEU A 378 6.76 -16.33 -14.39
CA LEU A 378 7.49 -17.58 -14.21
C LEU A 378 8.87 -17.56 -14.88
N GLN A 379 8.95 -17.07 -16.12
CA GLN A 379 10.23 -16.91 -16.84
C GLN A 379 11.19 -15.99 -16.09
N THR A 380 10.67 -14.89 -15.53
CA THR A 380 11.48 -13.92 -14.79
C THR A 380 12.00 -14.52 -13.48
N ILE A 381 11.19 -15.28 -12.76
CA ILE A 381 11.61 -15.98 -11.53
C ILE A 381 12.74 -16.97 -11.85
N ARG A 382 12.57 -17.80 -12.90
CA ARG A 382 13.60 -18.76 -13.35
C ARG A 382 14.90 -18.06 -13.73
N ARG A 383 14.81 -17.00 -14.54
CA ARG A 383 15.98 -16.24 -15.00
C ARG A 383 16.73 -15.62 -13.83
N CYS A 384 16.02 -14.97 -12.91
CA CYS A 384 16.66 -14.35 -11.75
C CYS A 384 17.40 -15.39 -10.88
N TRP A 385 16.78 -16.55 -10.69
CA TRP A 385 17.43 -17.66 -9.98
C TRP A 385 18.68 -18.18 -10.72
N GLN A 386 18.60 -18.37 -12.03
CA GLN A 386 19.71 -18.85 -12.84
C GLN A 386 20.91 -17.90 -12.84
N GLU A 387 20.63 -16.59 -12.96
CA GLU A 387 21.67 -15.57 -13.03
C GLU A 387 22.23 -15.18 -11.65
N ASN A 388 21.40 -15.20 -10.59
CA ASN A 388 21.75 -14.59 -9.31
C ASN A 388 21.61 -15.53 -8.09
N GLN A 389 21.02 -16.71 -8.24
CA GLN A 389 20.58 -17.57 -7.12
C GLN A 389 19.66 -16.80 -6.13
N TYR A 390 18.82 -15.92 -6.69
CA TYR A 390 17.92 -15.04 -5.94
C TYR A 390 16.46 -15.37 -6.27
N LEU A 391 15.68 -15.74 -5.23
CA LEU A 391 14.27 -16.08 -5.35
C LEU A 391 13.41 -14.83 -5.29
N LEU A 392 12.71 -14.54 -6.39
CA LEU A 392 11.69 -13.51 -6.47
C LEU A 392 10.33 -14.07 -6.07
N CYS A 393 9.52 -13.30 -5.34
CA CYS A 393 8.08 -13.56 -5.29
C CYS A 393 7.43 -13.13 -6.61
N PRO A 394 6.22 -13.62 -6.95
CA PRO A 394 5.56 -13.27 -8.21
C PRO A 394 5.34 -11.75 -8.39
N HIS A 395 5.07 -11.03 -7.30
CA HIS A 395 4.87 -9.58 -7.34
C HIS A 395 6.18 -8.83 -7.62
N SER A 396 7.30 -9.26 -7.03
CA SER A 396 8.63 -8.71 -7.32
C SER A 396 9.07 -9.02 -8.75
N ALA A 397 8.71 -10.22 -9.25
CA ALA A 397 9.00 -10.62 -10.62
C ALA A 397 8.35 -9.70 -11.67
N VAL A 398 7.19 -9.12 -11.36
CA VAL A 398 6.54 -8.14 -12.23
C VAL A 398 7.43 -6.93 -12.48
N ALA A 399 8.08 -6.39 -11.43
CA ALA A 399 9.01 -5.27 -11.57
C ALA A 399 10.33 -5.68 -12.26
N VAL A 400 10.86 -6.85 -11.91
CA VAL A 400 12.12 -7.36 -12.48
C VAL A 400 11.96 -7.71 -13.96
N TYR A 401 10.78 -8.16 -14.40
CA TYR A 401 10.47 -8.34 -15.81
C TYR A 401 10.70 -7.05 -16.61
N TYR A 402 10.14 -5.94 -16.14
CA TYR A 402 10.36 -4.64 -16.79
C TYR A 402 11.85 -4.28 -16.84
N HIS A 403 12.60 -4.49 -15.76
CA HIS A 403 14.03 -4.27 -15.73
C HIS A 403 14.75 -5.07 -16.85
N TYR A 404 14.46 -6.36 -16.96
CA TYR A 404 15.09 -7.22 -17.98
C TYR A 404 14.74 -6.80 -19.42
N GLN A 405 13.53 -6.30 -19.65
CA GLN A 405 13.14 -5.77 -20.97
C GLN A 405 13.90 -4.49 -21.31
N GLN A 406 14.17 -3.64 -20.33
CA GLN A 406 14.77 -2.33 -20.55
C GLN A 406 16.30 -2.33 -20.46
N PHE A 407 16.91 -3.30 -19.81
CA PHE A 407 18.36 -3.33 -19.56
C PHE A 407 19.17 -3.27 -20.86
N ASN A 408 18.79 -4.03 -21.88
CA ASN A 408 19.47 -4.04 -23.18
C ASN A 408 19.27 -2.75 -23.98
N ILE A 409 18.23 -1.96 -23.66
CA ILE A 409 17.91 -0.71 -24.34
C ILE A 409 18.69 0.45 -23.74
N ASN A 410 18.78 0.51 -22.42
CA ASN A 410 19.50 1.57 -21.70
C ASN A 410 20.18 1.03 -20.44
N GLN A 411 21.43 0.60 -20.58
CA GLN A 411 22.26 0.04 -19.51
C GLN A 411 22.75 1.10 -18.51
N ASN A 412 22.74 2.38 -18.90
CA ASN A 412 23.26 3.46 -18.06
C ASN A 412 22.19 4.08 -17.15
N LEU A 413 20.92 3.75 -17.33
CA LEU A 413 19.86 4.26 -16.50
C LEU A 413 19.83 3.49 -15.18
N LEU A 414 20.03 4.23 -14.08
CA LEU A 414 19.88 3.66 -12.73
C LEU A 414 18.45 3.24 -12.52
N ARG A 415 18.23 1.99 -12.08
CA ARG A 415 16.90 1.45 -11.86
C ARG A 415 16.82 0.74 -10.53
N CYS A 416 15.73 1.01 -9.80
CA CYS A 416 15.35 0.37 -8.56
C CYS A 416 14.05 -0.41 -8.75
N CYS A 417 14.07 -1.72 -8.58
CA CYS A 417 12.88 -2.55 -8.57
C CYS A 417 12.37 -2.73 -7.13
N LEU A 418 11.15 -2.30 -6.85
CA LEU A 418 10.55 -2.52 -5.53
C LEU A 418 10.08 -3.97 -5.41
N ALA A 419 10.45 -4.62 -4.33
CA ALA A 419 10.09 -6.00 -4.03
C ALA A 419 9.18 -6.05 -2.79
N PRO A 420 7.86 -6.23 -2.98
CA PRO A 420 6.87 -6.00 -1.94
C PRO A 420 6.67 -7.17 -0.98
N ALA A 421 7.12 -8.39 -1.33
CA ALA A 421 6.91 -9.56 -0.51
C ALA A 421 8.03 -10.59 -0.66
N SER A 422 8.18 -11.44 0.35
CA SER A 422 9.07 -12.61 0.31
C SER A 422 8.49 -13.71 -0.59
N SER A 423 9.36 -14.42 -1.31
CA SER A 423 8.99 -15.62 -2.08
C SER A 423 8.40 -16.72 -1.20
N ALA A 424 8.74 -16.78 0.08
CA ALA A 424 8.25 -17.76 1.04
C ALA A 424 6.73 -17.79 1.20
N LYS A 425 6.05 -16.69 0.88
CA LYS A 425 4.57 -16.59 0.91
C LYS A 425 3.89 -17.23 -0.30
N PHE A 426 4.63 -17.53 -1.36
CA PHE A 426 4.11 -17.94 -2.67
C PHE A 426 4.76 -19.24 -3.15
N GLN A 427 4.82 -20.23 -2.27
CA GLN A 427 5.52 -21.51 -2.52
C GLN A 427 5.02 -22.21 -3.77
N ASP A 428 3.71 -22.22 -4.03
CA ASP A 428 3.13 -22.85 -5.23
C ASP A 428 3.65 -22.19 -6.52
N VAL A 429 3.87 -20.89 -6.52
CA VAL A 429 4.41 -20.17 -7.68
C VAL A 429 5.87 -20.53 -7.90
N ILE A 430 6.65 -20.66 -6.83
CA ILE A 430 8.05 -21.09 -6.90
C ILE A 430 8.16 -22.51 -7.46
N LEU A 431 7.30 -23.44 -7.00
CA LEU A 431 7.21 -24.80 -7.54
C LEU A 431 6.82 -24.82 -9.03
N ARG A 432 5.87 -23.96 -9.45
CA ARG A 432 5.51 -23.81 -10.88
C ARG A 432 6.65 -23.23 -11.72
N ALA A 433 7.57 -22.54 -11.11
CA ALA A 433 8.81 -22.09 -11.76
C ALA A 433 9.88 -23.20 -11.81
N ASP A 434 9.58 -24.42 -11.40
CA ASP A 434 10.49 -25.56 -11.29
C ASP A 434 11.66 -25.30 -10.30
N LEU A 435 11.41 -24.52 -9.26
CA LEU A 435 12.36 -24.17 -8.21
C LEU A 435 11.89 -24.67 -6.85
N VAL A 436 12.83 -24.71 -5.89
CA VAL A 436 12.55 -25.14 -4.52
C VAL A 436 12.25 -23.91 -3.66
N PRO A 437 11.08 -23.83 -3.00
CA PRO A 437 10.77 -22.73 -2.09
C PRO A 437 11.67 -22.73 -0.86
N GLU A 438 12.10 -21.56 -0.42
CA GLU A 438 12.70 -21.36 0.89
C GLU A 438 11.60 -21.14 1.93
N ILE A 439 11.59 -21.93 3.01
CA ILE A 439 10.57 -21.88 4.06
C ILE A 439 11.21 -21.43 5.37
N PRO A 440 11.06 -20.17 5.77
CA PRO A 440 11.55 -19.72 7.06
C PRO A 440 10.86 -20.46 8.23
N PRO A 441 11.57 -20.68 9.36
CA PRO A 441 11.01 -21.41 10.50
C PRO A 441 9.68 -20.83 11.05
N GLU A 442 9.52 -19.52 11.02
CA GLU A 442 8.29 -18.84 11.43
C GLU A 442 7.09 -19.15 10.52
N ILE A 443 7.32 -19.34 9.22
CA ILE A 443 6.29 -19.79 8.26
C ILE A 443 5.96 -21.26 8.52
N GLU A 444 6.95 -22.11 8.74
CA GLU A 444 6.71 -23.51 9.09
C GLU A 444 5.90 -23.64 10.39
N ALA A 445 6.24 -22.85 11.41
CA ALA A 445 5.51 -22.82 12.67
C ALA A 445 4.06 -22.37 12.52
N LEU A 446 3.80 -21.44 11.60
CA LEU A 446 2.46 -20.93 11.30
C LEU A 446 1.53 -22.04 10.80
N MET A 447 2.05 -22.99 10.01
CA MET A 447 1.30 -24.11 9.44
C MET A 447 0.74 -25.08 10.50
N LYS A 448 1.28 -25.03 11.74
CA LYS A 448 0.89 -25.91 12.86
C LYS A 448 -0.07 -25.25 13.85
N LYS A 449 -0.36 -23.95 13.70
CA LYS A 449 -1.23 -23.18 14.61
C LYS A 449 -2.71 -23.45 14.34
N GLU A 450 -3.53 -23.34 15.41
CA GLU A 450 -4.98 -23.31 15.30
C GLU A 450 -5.46 -22.09 14.50
N THR A 451 -6.52 -22.26 13.73
CA THR A 451 -7.13 -21.20 12.91
C THR A 451 -8.54 -20.88 13.39
N ARG A 452 -8.91 -19.58 13.29
CA ARG A 452 -10.26 -19.10 13.59
C ARG A 452 -10.72 -18.12 12.52
N SER A 453 -11.80 -18.48 11.82
CA SER A 453 -12.50 -17.58 10.90
C SER A 453 -13.97 -17.97 10.78
N ARG A 454 -14.79 -17.03 10.28
CA ARG A 454 -16.18 -17.30 9.89
C ARG A 454 -16.32 -17.24 8.38
N PHE A 455 -16.84 -18.30 7.78
CA PHE A 455 -17.09 -18.34 6.33
C PHE A 455 -18.44 -17.70 6.00
N LEU A 456 -18.46 -16.82 4.99
CA LEU A 456 -19.66 -16.19 4.43
C LEU A 456 -19.83 -16.66 2.98
N LYS A 457 -21.03 -17.17 2.70
CA LYS A 457 -21.39 -17.65 1.36
C LYS A 457 -21.68 -16.47 0.42
N LYS A 458 -21.62 -16.69 -0.88
CA LYS A 458 -21.94 -15.70 -1.92
C LYS A 458 -23.33 -15.08 -1.77
N GLN A 459 -24.31 -15.86 -1.33
CA GLN A 459 -25.70 -15.41 -1.15
C GLN A 459 -25.97 -14.71 0.19
N ASP A 460 -25.02 -14.71 1.12
CA ASP A 460 -25.20 -14.03 2.41
C ASP A 460 -25.18 -12.52 2.20
N ASP A 461 -25.95 -11.80 3.00
CA ASP A 461 -25.87 -10.33 3.06
C ASP A 461 -24.66 -9.92 3.91
N TRP A 462 -23.52 -9.73 3.24
CA TRP A 462 -22.26 -9.41 3.91
C TRP A 462 -22.31 -8.08 4.64
N GLU A 463 -23.00 -7.08 4.08
CA GLU A 463 -23.18 -5.77 4.75
C GLU A 463 -23.92 -5.94 6.08
N LYS A 464 -25.03 -6.68 6.07
CA LYS A 464 -25.81 -6.96 7.28
C LYS A 464 -24.98 -7.71 8.34
N VAL A 465 -24.23 -8.73 7.93
CA VAL A 465 -23.37 -9.50 8.85
C VAL A 465 -22.32 -8.60 9.49
N LEU A 466 -21.73 -7.68 8.74
CA LEU A 466 -20.74 -6.73 9.28
C LEU A 466 -21.38 -5.74 10.25
N ARG A 467 -22.56 -5.18 9.93
CA ARG A 467 -23.30 -4.30 10.83
C ARG A 467 -23.61 -4.98 12.15
N GLU A 468 -24.18 -6.18 12.11
CA GLU A 468 -24.48 -6.99 13.30
C GLU A 468 -23.23 -7.28 14.16
N LYS A 469 -22.09 -7.57 13.49
CA LYS A 469 -20.82 -7.80 14.19
C LYS A 469 -20.32 -6.55 14.92
N ILE A 470 -20.35 -5.40 14.25
CA ILE A 470 -19.92 -4.11 14.81
C ILE A 470 -20.82 -3.70 15.98
N GLU A 471 -22.13 -3.89 15.85
CA GLU A 471 -23.09 -3.62 16.92
C GLU A 471 -22.89 -4.55 18.13
N ALA A 472 -22.58 -5.83 17.90
CA ALA A 472 -22.28 -6.79 18.96
C ALA A 472 -20.99 -6.46 19.73
N ILE A 473 -19.97 -5.90 19.04
CA ILE A 473 -18.74 -5.41 19.69
C ILE A 473 -19.09 -4.24 20.63
N ALA A 474 -19.88 -3.28 20.14
CA ALA A 474 -20.30 -2.12 20.94
C ALA A 474 -21.07 -2.51 22.22
N GLN A 475 -21.86 -3.58 22.18
CA GLN A 475 -22.60 -4.09 23.34
C GLN A 475 -21.72 -4.77 24.41
N LYS A 476 -20.55 -5.31 24.01
CA LYS A 476 -19.59 -5.93 24.95
C LYS A 476 -18.75 -4.92 25.72
N GLY A 477 -18.61 -3.72 25.16
CA GLY A 477 -17.84 -2.61 25.77
C GLY A 477 -18.65 -1.72 26.74
N MET A 478 -19.96 -1.95 26.84
CA MET A 478 -20.84 -1.33 27.84
C MET A 478 -20.95 -2.23 29.09
#